data_3d1a90d8d21541ffada7e8bbd3cbb798
#
_entry.id   3d1a90d8d21541ffada7e8bbd3cbb798
#
_cell.length_a   1.000
_cell.length_b   1.000
_cell.length_c   1.000
_cell.angle_alpha   90.00
_cell.angle_beta   90.00
_cell.angle_gamma   90.00
#
_symmetry.space_group_name_H-M   'P 1'
#
loop_
_entity.id
_entity.type
_entity.pdbx_description
1 polymer ?
#
loop_
_entity_poly.entity_id
_entity_poly.type
_entity_poly.pdbx_seq_one_letter_code
_entity_poly.pdbx_strand_id
1 'polypeptide(L)'
;HILVTYQGAERANPEVTRTKEEAEQRAREVLAMAREEDAVFAELARDNSDGPSAPRGGDLGFFQEGIMTPKFNDFAFQNEVGTIGLVETEFGYHIVKVDDKEDVVRLATLSRAIEPSEETVNALFTEATTFEMGVSEDKTAFADQATENGYQVRPINKLNAMDENLPGLGAERR
;
A
#
# COMPACT_ATOMS: atom_id res chain seq x y z
N HIS A 1 -6.26 -19.96 10.95
CA HIS A 1 -5.69 -20.83 11.99
C HIS A 1 -6.59 -20.98 13.22
N ILE A 2 -6.38 -22.06 13.98
CA ILE A 2 -6.98 -22.32 15.29
C ILE A 2 -5.85 -22.43 16.30
N LEU A 3 -5.87 -21.65 17.37
CA LEU A 3 -4.87 -21.72 18.44
C LEU A 3 -5.45 -22.50 19.63
N VAL A 4 -4.73 -23.49 20.09
CA VAL A 4 -4.98 -24.19 21.36
C VAL A 4 -3.81 -23.91 22.28
N THR A 5 -4.01 -23.00 23.23
CA THR A 5 -2.98 -22.59 24.19
C THR A 5 -2.98 -23.48 25.43
N TYR A 6 -1.97 -23.38 26.30
CA TYR A 6 -1.85 -24.10 27.56
C TYR A 6 -1.40 -23.17 28.69
N GLN A 7 -1.55 -23.59 29.91
CA GLN A 7 -1.13 -22.83 31.08
C GLN A 7 0.38 -22.55 31.05
N GLY A 8 0.75 -21.28 31.03
CA GLY A 8 2.15 -20.86 30.96
C GLY A 8 2.69 -20.62 29.54
N ALA A 9 1.89 -20.83 28.49
CA ALA A 9 2.25 -20.41 27.15
C ALA A 9 2.30 -18.88 27.06
N GLU A 10 3.05 -18.36 26.10
CA GLU A 10 3.16 -16.91 25.92
C GLU A 10 1.79 -16.30 25.55
N ARG A 11 1.40 -15.24 26.23
CA ARG A 11 0.10 -14.55 26.08
C ARG A 11 -1.13 -15.42 26.29
N ALA A 12 -0.99 -16.56 26.97
CA ALA A 12 -2.14 -17.37 27.35
C ALA A 12 -3.09 -16.58 28.28
N ASN A 13 -4.40 -16.75 28.06
CA ASN A 13 -5.39 -16.23 29.01
C ASN A 13 -5.17 -16.92 30.37
N PRO A 14 -5.10 -16.16 31.48
CA PRO A 14 -4.97 -16.72 32.84
C PRO A 14 -6.04 -17.75 33.22
N GLU A 15 -7.18 -17.75 32.55
CA GLU A 15 -8.26 -18.73 32.75
C GLU A 15 -7.97 -20.10 32.14
N VAL A 16 -6.94 -20.20 31.30
CA VAL A 16 -6.54 -21.48 30.71
C VAL A 16 -5.79 -22.31 31.74
N THR A 17 -6.38 -23.44 32.11
CA THR A 17 -5.86 -24.35 33.13
C THR A 17 -5.27 -25.64 32.53
N ARG A 18 -5.51 -25.92 31.24
CA ARG A 18 -5.02 -27.11 30.55
C ARG A 18 -3.49 -27.17 30.52
N THR A 19 -2.96 -28.37 30.70
CA THR A 19 -1.52 -28.64 30.56
C THR A 19 -1.10 -28.58 29.09
N LYS A 20 0.21 -28.62 28.84
CA LYS A 20 0.75 -28.66 27.48
C LYS A 20 0.32 -29.94 26.74
N GLU A 21 0.32 -31.08 27.45
CA GLU A 21 -0.09 -32.37 26.91
C GLU A 21 -1.57 -32.41 26.55
N GLU A 22 -2.42 -31.85 27.42
CA GLU A 22 -3.85 -31.70 27.15
C GLU A 22 -4.15 -30.78 25.95
N ALA A 23 -3.38 -29.70 25.80
CA ALA A 23 -3.48 -28.82 24.66
C ALA A 23 -3.05 -29.52 23.36
N GLU A 24 -1.98 -30.28 23.39
CA GLU A 24 -1.53 -31.09 22.25
C GLU A 24 -2.59 -32.10 21.81
N GLN A 25 -3.15 -32.85 22.78
CA GLN A 25 -4.21 -33.79 22.50
C GLN A 25 -5.43 -33.07 21.86
N ARG A 26 -5.89 -31.97 22.45
CA ARG A 26 -6.99 -31.19 21.94
C ARG A 26 -6.71 -30.66 20.52
N ALA A 27 -5.51 -30.17 20.28
CA ALA A 27 -5.10 -29.69 18.95
C ALA A 27 -5.12 -30.81 17.90
N ARG A 28 -4.72 -32.04 18.27
CA ARG A 28 -4.80 -33.22 17.39
C ARG A 28 -6.25 -33.61 17.09
N GLU A 29 -7.15 -33.52 18.07
CA GLU A 29 -8.57 -33.78 17.88
C GLU A 29 -9.19 -32.75 16.92
N VAL A 30 -8.91 -31.47 17.12
CA VAL A 30 -9.39 -30.38 16.24
C VAL A 30 -8.79 -30.51 14.83
N LEU A 31 -7.51 -30.90 14.71
CA LEU A 31 -6.89 -31.19 13.42
C LEU A 31 -7.61 -32.33 12.68
N ALA A 32 -7.98 -33.41 13.41
CA ALA A 32 -8.72 -34.51 12.80
C ALA A 32 -10.08 -34.03 12.26
N MET A 33 -10.83 -33.26 13.07
CA MET A 33 -12.10 -32.66 12.65
C MET A 33 -11.92 -31.72 11.43
N ALA A 34 -10.86 -30.90 11.43
CA ALA A 34 -10.58 -29.97 10.35
C ALA A 34 -10.23 -30.63 9.00
N ARG A 35 -9.86 -31.91 9.02
CA ARG A 35 -9.54 -32.71 7.84
C ARG A 35 -10.71 -33.54 7.30
N GLU A 36 -11.86 -33.51 7.98
CA GLU A 36 -13.06 -34.15 7.48
C GLU A 36 -13.59 -33.43 6.23
N GLU A 37 -14.20 -34.16 5.31
CA GLU A 37 -14.61 -33.63 4.00
C GLU A 37 -15.63 -32.49 4.11
N ASP A 38 -16.53 -32.56 5.10
CA ASP A 38 -17.58 -31.57 5.32
C ASP A 38 -17.19 -30.51 6.39
N ALA A 39 -15.93 -30.46 6.82
CA ALA A 39 -15.49 -29.58 7.90
C ALA A 39 -15.53 -28.11 7.50
N VAL A 40 -16.24 -27.30 8.26
CA VAL A 40 -16.23 -25.85 8.15
C VAL A 40 -15.16 -25.29 9.10
N PHE A 41 -13.97 -25.05 8.59
CA PHE A 41 -12.81 -24.59 9.38
C PHE A 41 -13.13 -23.35 10.21
N ALA A 42 -13.89 -22.41 9.66
CA ALA A 42 -14.27 -21.19 10.35
C ALA A 42 -15.16 -21.43 11.58
N GLU A 43 -16.03 -22.44 11.58
CA GLU A 43 -16.84 -22.82 12.73
C GLU A 43 -15.95 -23.51 13.79
N LEU A 44 -15.10 -24.44 13.36
CA LEU A 44 -14.13 -25.06 14.26
C LEU A 44 -13.24 -24.02 14.94
N ALA A 45 -12.84 -22.97 14.23
CA ALA A 45 -12.05 -21.89 14.79
C ALA A 45 -12.82 -21.07 15.82
N ARG A 46 -14.08 -20.76 15.58
CA ARG A 46 -14.92 -20.05 16.56
C ARG A 46 -15.13 -20.83 17.84
N ASP A 47 -15.30 -22.15 17.72
CA ASP A 47 -15.66 -23.02 18.83
C ASP A 47 -14.43 -23.52 19.64
N ASN A 48 -13.27 -23.58 19.02
CA ASN A 48 -12.10 -24.26 19.59
C ASN A 48 -10.84 -23.38 19.74
N SER A 49 -10.82 -22.16 19.14
CA SER A 49 -9.63 -21.34 19.18
C SER A 49 -9.58 -20.43 20.41
N ASP A 50 -8.48 -20.46 21.12
CA ASP A 50 -8.16 -19.50 22.19
C ASP A 50 -7.55 -18.19 21.62
N GLY A 51 -7.32 -18.12 20.33
CA GLY A 51 -6.68 -16.97 19.68
C GLY A 51 -7.64 -15.83 19.34
N PRO A 52 -7.11 -14.60 19.17
CA PRO A 52 -7.93 -13.41 18.90
C PRO A 52 -8.61 -13.43 17.51
N SER A 53 -8.21 -14.33 16.64
CA SER A 53 -8.85 -14.54 15.32
C SER A 53 -10.09 -15.43 15.37
N ALA A 54 -10.37 -16.10 16.51
CA ALA A 54 -11.53 -16.99 16.68
C ALA A 54 -12.86 -16.39 16.19
N PRO A 55 -13.24 -15.14 16.58
CA PRO A 55 -14.51 -14.54 16.13
C PRO A 55 -14.60 -14.36 14.60
N ARG A 56 -13.45 -14.25 13.94
CA ARG A 56 -13.35 -14.15 12.47
C ARG A 56 -13.20 -15.52 11.78
N GLY A 57 -13.46 -16.63 12.50
CA GLY A 57 -13.28 -17.97 11.96
C GLY A 57 -11.83 -18.37 11.76
N GLY A 58 -10.89 -17.78 12.53
CA GLY A 58 -9.47 -18.06 12.43
C GLY A 58 -8.76 -17.32 11.29
N ASP A 59 -9.45 -16.47 10.54
CA ASP A 59 -8.88 -15.73 9.42
C ASP A 59 -7.83 -14.71 9.89
N LEU A 60 -6.64 -14.78 9.28
CA LEU A 60 -5.51 -13.87 9.52
C LEU A 60 -5.33 -12.85 8.39
N GLY A 61 -6.08 -13.00 7.28
CA GLY A 61 -5.83 -12.28 6.06
C GLY A 61 -4.48 -12.65 5.42
N PHE A 62 -4.13 -11.95 4.34
CA PHE A 62 -2.82 -12.08 3.72
C PHE A 62 -1.73 -11.44 4.58
N PHE A 63 -0.61 -12.11 4.71
CA PHE A 63 0.57 -11.58 5.39
C PHE A 63 1.84 -11.94 4.62
N GLN A 64 2.88 -11.15 4.81
CA GLN A 64 4.18 -11.37 4.15
C GLN A 64 5.02 -12.36 4.93
N GLU A 65 5.95 -13.00 4.22
CA GLU A 65 6.95 -13.87 4.85
C GLU A 65 7.75 -13.13 5.92
N GLY A 66 7.98 -13.80 7.05
CA GLY A 66 8.71 -13.24 8.20
C GLY A 66 7.87 -12.43 9.20
N ILE A 67 6.56 -12.27 8.98
CA ILE A 67 5.67 -11.55 9.92
C ILE A 67 5.26 -12.44 11.10
N MET A 68 5.07 -13.74 10.86
CA MET A 68 4.67 -14.71 11.88
C MET A 68 5.89 -15.39 12.54
N THR A 69 5.66 -16.13 13.62
CA THR A 69 6.73 -16.92 14.23
C THR A 69 7.36 -17.89 13.23
N PRO A 70 8.66 -18.23 13.35
CA PRO A 70 9.37 -18.98 12.32
C PRO A 70 8.65 -20.26 11.89
N LYS A 71 8.27 -21.12 12.85
CA LYS A 71 7.59 -22.39 12.54
C LYS A 71 6.24 -22.21 11.85
N PHE A 72 5.47 -21.20 12.27
CA PHE A 72 4.19 -20.87 11.64
C PHE A 72 4.40 -20.32 10.22
N ASN A 73 5.38 -19.42 10.06
CA ASN A 73 5.79 -18.86 8.79
C ASN A 73 6.21 -19.96 7.81
N ASP A 74 7.13 -20.82 8.23
CA ASP A 74 7.61 -21.93 7.41
C ASP A 74 6.45 -22.82 6.95
N PHE A 75 5.52 -23.15 7.85
CA PHE A 75 4.36 -23.95 7.47
C PHE A 75 3.49 -23.25 6.43
N ALA A 76 3.19 -21.96 6.62
CA ALA A 76 2.31 -21.20 5.73
C ALA A 76 2.91 -21.01 4.33
N PHE A 77 4.24 -20.78 4.23
CA PHE A 77 4.90 -20.49 2.96
C PHE A 77 5.44 -21.70 2.22
N GLN A 78 5.80 -22.79 2.93
CA GLN A 78 6.37 -23.99 2.30
C GLN A 78 5.32 -25.00 1.84
N ASN A 79 4.09 -24.97 2.38
CA ASN A 79 3.03 -25.90 2.00
C ASN A 79 2.11 -25.32 0.93
N GLU A 80 1.47 -26.17 0.16
CA GLU A 80 0.53 -25.79 -0.90
C GLU A 80 -0.81 -25.31 -0.33
N VAL A 81 -1.56 -24.56 -1.14
CA VAL A 81 -2.93 -24.14 -0.82
C VAL A 81 -3.80 -25.37 -0.57
N GLY A 82 -4.65 -25.30 0.46
CA GLY A 82 -5.47 -26.42 0.93
C GLY A 82 -4.81 -27.30 1.99
N THR A 83 -3.51 -27.14 2.26
CA THR A 83 -2.82 -27.93 3.29
C THR A 83 -3.30 -27.55 4.69
N ILE A 84 -3.64 -28.55 5.51
CA ILE A 84 -3.99 -28.39 6.92
C ILE A 84 -3.02 -29.16 7.79
N GLY A 85 -2.38 -28.50 8.75
CA GLY A 85 -1.40 -29.13 9.64
C GLY A 85 -1.30 -28.49 11.02
N LEU A 86 -0.54 -29.16 11.89
CA LEU A 86 -0.29 -28.76 13.27
C LEU A 86 1.10 -28.14 13.39
N VAL A 87 1.16 -26.98 14.02
CA VAL A 87 2.40 -26.24 14.28
C VAL A 87 2.47 -25.86 15.75
N GLU A 88 3.57 -26.21 16.42
CA GLU A 88 3.85 -25.80 17.80
C GLU A 88 4.68 -24.52 17.81
N THR A 89 4.22 -23.54 18.58
CA THR A 89 4.93 -22.27 18.84
C THR A 89 4.97 -21.96 20.33
N GLU A 90 5.58 -20.85 20.72
CA GLU A 90 5.58 -20.33 22.10
C GLU A 90 4.19 -19.97 22.64
N PHE A 91 3.20 -19.77 21.75
CA PHE A 91 1.81 -19.44 22.12
C PHE A 91 0.94 -20.68 22.34
N GLY A 92 1.39 -21.84 21.88
CA GLY A 92 0.65 -23.09 21.94
C GLY A 92 0.67 -23.85 20.61
N TYR A 93 -0.34 -24.66 20.41
CA TYR A 93 -0.52 -25.49 19.22
C TYR A 93 -1.48 -24.80 18.23
N HIS A 94 -1.02 -24.64 17.00
CA HIS A 94 -1.80 -24.03 15.92
C HIS A 94 -2.20 -25.09 14.90
N ILE A 95 -3.49 -25.21 14.63
CA ILE A 95 -3.99 -25.87 13.44
C ILE A 95 -4.04 -24.81 12.34
N VAL A 96 -3.19 -24.93 11.34
CA VAL A 96 -3.03 -23.95 10.25
C VAL A 96 -3.58 -24.55 8.98
N LYS A 97 -4.41 -23.77 8.29
CA LYS A 97 -4.89 -24.05 6.93
C LYS A 97 -4.36 -22.96 6.00
N VAL A 98 -3.76 -23.35 4.90
CA VAL A 98 -3.33 -22.44 3.84
C VAL A 98 -4.49 -22.28 2.87
N ASP A 99 -5.17 -21.13 2.90
CA ASP A 99 -6.35 -20.87 2.09
C ASP A 99 -6.00 -20.34 0.70
N ASP A 100 -5.00 -19.44 0.63
CA ASP A 100 -4.59 -18.85 -0.63
C ASP A 100 -3.14 -18.34 -0.56
N LYS A 101 -2.53 -18.11 -1.74
CA LYS A 101 -1.20 -17.52 -1.89
C LYS A 101 -1.21 -16.54 -3.06
N GLU A 102 -0.72 -15.34 -2.82
CA GLU A 102 -0.56 -14.31 -3.83
C GLU A 102 0.91 -13.92 -3.97
N ASP A 103 1.35 -13.77 -5.21
CA ASP A 103 2.65 -13.18 -5.48
C ASP A 103 2.59 -11.66 -5.31
N VAL A 104 3.49 -11.14 -4.49
CA VAL A 104 3.63 -9.69 -4.32
C VAL A 104 4.83 -9.18 -5.06
N VAL A 105 4.67 -8.05 -5.76
CA VAL A 105 5.74 -7.35 -6.43
C VAL A 105 6.07 -6.05 -5.70
N ARG A 106 7.35 -5.76 -5.56
CA ARG A 106 7.81 -4.48 -5.03
C ARG A 106 7.98 -3.50 -6.18
N LEU A 107 7.14 -2.46 -6.23
CA LEU A 107 7.23 -1.39 -7.21
C LEU A 107 8.09 -0.24 -6.65
N ALA A 108 9.10 0.16 -7.40
CA ALA A 108 9.83 1.40 -7.17
C ALA A 108 9.46 2.38 -8.29
N THR A 109 8.83 3.50 -7.94
CA THR A 109 8.53 4.58 -8.89
C THR A 109 9.65 5.60 -8.83
N LEU A 110 10.35 5.79 -9.96
CA LEU A 110 11.33 6.84 -10.16
C LEU A 110 10.66 7.97 -10.93
N SER A 111 10.49 9.13 -10.31
CA SER A 111 10.05 10.34 -10.97
C SER A 111 11.19 11.36 -11.01
N ARG A 112 11.40 11.98 -12.16
CA ARG A 112 12.33 13.08 -12.32
C ARG A 112 11.58 14.26 -12.91
N ALA A 113 11.59 15.39 -12.22
CA ALA A 113 11.10 16.64 -12.77
C ALA A 113 12.00 17.03 -13.95
N ILE A 114 11.37 17.39 -15.07
CA ILE A 114 12.08 17.96 -16.21
C ILE A 114 12.00 19.47 -16.02
N GLU A 115 13.12 20.07 -15.66
CA GLU A 115 13.26 21.53 -15.54
C GLU A 115 14.08 22.03 -16.73
N PRO A 116 13.76 23.21 -17.28
CA PRO A 116 14.58 23.80 -18.32
C PRO A 116 16.00 24.09 -17.78
N SER A 117 17.00 23.94 -18.62
CA SER A 117 18.37 24.29 -18.25
C SER A 117 18.51 25.80 -18.02
N GLU A 118 19.49 26.22 -17.22
CA GLU A 118 19.81 27.63 -17.02
C GLU A 118 20.06 28.34 -18.35
N GLU A 119 20.71 27.67 -19.30
CA GLU A 119 20.95 28.18 -20.65
C GLU A 119 19.64 28.45 -21.39
N THR A 120 18.67 27.53 -21.31
CA THR A 120 17.33 27.72 -21.91
C THR A 120 16.60 28.87 -21.26
N VAL A 121 16.62 28.98 -19.93
CA VAL A 121 15.99 30.09 -19.19
C VAL A 121 16.60 31.43 -19.56
N ASN A 122 17.93 31.51 -19.60
CA ASN A 122 18.65 32.75 -19.97
C ASN A 122 18.42 33.17 -21.44
N ALA A 123 18.35 32.18 -22.35
CA ALA A 123 18.04 32.44 -23.74
C ALA A 123 16.62 33.05 -23.90
N LEU A 124 15.62 32.43 -23.27
CA LEU A 124 14.24 32.92 -23.28
C LEU A 124 14.11 34.29 -22.61
N PHE A 125 14.84 34.51 -21.51
CA PHE A 125 14.83 35.81 -20.83
C PHE A 125 15.43 36.91 -21.73
N THR A 126 16.54 36.61 -22.41
CA THR A 126 17.17 37.55 -23.34
C THR A 126 16.25 37.88 -24.52
N GLU A 127 15.60 36.86 -25.07
CA GLU A 127 14.64 37.00 -26.17
C GLU A 127 13.43 37.88 -25.74
N ALA A 128 12.84 37.59 -24.57
CA ALA A 128 11.74 38.36 -24.02
C ALA A 128 12.11 39.82 -23.75
N THR A 129 13.30 40.07 -23.19
CA THR A 129 13.80 41.42 -22.90
C THR A 129 14.08 42.20 -24.19
N THR A 130 14.62 41.56 -25.21
CA THR A 130 14.85 42.17 -26.53
C THR A 130 13.54 42.56 -27.18
N PHE A 131 12.53 41.67 -27.11
CA PHE A 131 11.19 41.95 -27.61
C PHE A 131 10.54 43.15 -26.87
N GLU A 132 10.62 43.16 -25.52
CA GLU A 132 10.10 44.23 -24.66
C GLU A 132 10.72 45.58 -25.01
N MET A 133 12.03 45.64 -25.19
CA MET A 133 12.74 46.86 -25.59
C MET A 133 12.23 47.36 -26.94
N GLY A 134 12.13 46.48 -27.93
CA GLY A 134 11.64 46.84 -29.26
C GLY A 134 10.21 47.39 -29.26
N VAL A 135 9.32 46.82 -28.43
CA VAL A 135 7.93 47.28 -28.29
C VAL A 135 7.82 48.59 -27.49
N SER A 136 8.74 48.83 -26.54
CA SER A 136 8.70 50.02 -25.68
C SER A 136 9.06 51.29 -26.41
N GLU A 137 9.87 51.21 -27.46
CA GLU A 137 10.26 52.37 -28.28
C GLU A 137 9.12 52.83 -29.21
N ASP A 138 8.29 51.86 -29.68
CA ASP A 138 7.14 52.15 -30.54
C ASP A 138 5.89 51.42 -30.08
N LYS A 139 5.03 52.14 -29.30
CA LYS A 139 3.81 51.58 -28.70
C LYS A 139 2.76 51.08 -29.71
N THR A 140 2.89 51.46 -30.99
CA THR A 140 1.95 51.03 -32.04
C THR A 140 2.34 49.71 -32.71
N ALA A 141 3.53 49.23 -32.47
CA ALA A 141 4.14 48.13 -33.22
C ALA A 141 4.05 46.75 -32.51
N PHE A 142 3.37 46.58 -31.35
CA PHE A 142 3.34 45.31 -30.62
C PHE A 142 2.87 44.16 -31.51
N ALA A 143 1.76 44.29 -32.20
CA ALA A 143 1.21 43.23 -33.03
C ALA A 143 2.07 42.94 -34.26
N ASP A 144 2.68 43.98 -34.85
CA ASP A 144 3.56 43.86 -36.01
C ASP A 144 4.88 43.16 -35.60
N GLN A 145 5.50 43.61 -34.51
CA GLN A 145 6.71 42.98 -33.97
C GLN A 145 6.48 41.56 -33.52
N ALA A 146 5.33 41.25 -32.90
CA ALA A 146 4.99 39.90 -32.54
C ALA A 146 4.91 38.98 -33.78
N THR A 147 4.30 39.49 -34.83
CA THR A 147 4.16 38.77 -36.11
C THR A 147 5.50 38.55 -36.78
N GLU A 148 6.36 39.57 -36.84
CA GLU A 148 7.72 39.48 -37.40
C GLU A 148 8.62 38.47 -36.68
N ASN A 149 8.46 38.39 -35.35
CA ASN A 149 9.18 37.41 -34.52
C ASN A 149 8.48 36.04 -34.43
N GLY A 150 7.39 35.82 -35.15
CA GLY A 150 6.66 34.55 -35.20
C GLY A 150 5.81 34.24 -33.96
N TYR A 151 5.55 35.24 -33.12
CA TYR A 151 4.71 35.09 -31.94
C TYR A 151 3.23 35.21 -32.24
N GLN A 152 2.40 34.40 -31.57
CA GLN A 152 0.95 34.53 -31.62
C GLN A 152 0.45 35.47 -30.53
N VAL A 153 -0.15 36.60 -30.96
CA VAL A 153 -0.82 37.50 -30.02
C VAL A 153 -2.13 36.91 -29.55
N ARG A 154 -2.24 36.68 -28.22
CA ARG A 154 -3.48 36.24 -27.59
C ARG A 154 -4.11 37.38 -26.81
N PRO A 155 -5.20 37.98 -27.32
CA PRO A 155 -5.86 39.09 -26.61
C PRO A 155 -6.50 38.56 -25.32
N ILE A 156 -6.19 39.19 -24.19
CA ILE A 156 -6.85 38.95 -22.91
C ILE A 156 -7.91 40.04 -22.73
N ASN A 157 -9.18 39.66 -22.83
CA ASN A 157 -10.30 40.56 -22.63
C ASN A 157 -10.77 40.48 -21.17
N LYS A 158 -10.97 41.60 -20.52
CA LYS A 158 -11.50 41.74 -19.16
C LYS A 158 -10.59 41.18 -18.05
N LEU A 159 -9.34 41.61 -17.99
CA LEU A 159 -8.47 41.39 -16.86
C LEU A 159 -8.82 42.37 -15.73
N ASN A 160 -9.13 41.83 -14.53
CA ASN A 160 -9.35 42.64 -13.35
C ASN A 160 -8.09 42.61 -12.45
N ALA A 161 -7.90 43.66 -11.66
CA ALA A 161 -6.75 43.74 -10.74
C ALA A 161 -6.69 42.62 -9.67
N MET A 162 -7.80 41.90 -9.47
CA MET A 162 -7.93 40.80 -8.50
C MET A 162 -7.87 39.42 -9.16
N ASP A 163 -7.70 39.33 -10.47
CA ASP A 163 -7.60 38.05 -11.16
C ASP A 163 -6.25 37.40 -10.82
N GLU A 164 -6.29 36.20 -10.20
CA GLU A 164 -5.10 35.44 -9.79
C GLU A 164 -4.54 34.58 -10.93
N ASN A 165 -5.34 34.29 -11.95
CA ASN A 165 -4.97 33.43 -13.06
C ASN A 165 -5.06 34.19 -14.38
N LEU A 166 -3.97 34.19 -15.12
CA LEU A 166 -3.96 34.70 -16.52
C LEU A 166 -4.27 33.53 -17.47
N PRO A 167 -5.24 33.70 -18.40
CA PRO A 167 -5.54 32.67 -19.39
C PRO A 167 -4.30 32.25 -20.18
N GLY A 168 -3.86 31.02 -20.02
CA GLY A 168 -2.69 30.43 -20.69
C GLY A 168 -1.36 30.55 -19.97
N LEU A 169 -1.29 31.28 -18.83
CA LEU A 169 -0.06 31.44 -18.02
C LEU A 169 -0.18 30.84 -16.61
N GLY A 170 -1.39 30.46 -16.19
CA GLY A 170 -1.59 29.88 -14.84
C GLY A 170 -1.58 30.93 -13.72
N ALA A 171 -1.35 30.52 -12.50
CA ALA A 171 -1.29 31.40 -11.32
C ALA A 171 0.13 31.98 -11.18
N GLU A 172 0.36 33.10 -11.81
CA GLU A 172 1.64 33.82 -11.79
C GLU A 172 1.53 35.18 -11.09
N ARG A 173 0.99 35.16 -9.86
CA ARG A 173 1.05 36.36 -9.02
C ARG A 173 2.26 36.29 -8.12
N ARG A 174 3.24 37.14 -8.36
CA ARG A 174 4.28 37.47 -7.37
C ARG A 174 3.91 38.74 -6.61
#